data_db70edc78d6deb5613a54b1ad95e1dcb
#
_entry.id   db70edc78d6deb5613a54b1ad95e1dcb
#
_cell.length_a   1.000
_cell.length_b   1.000
_cell.length_c   1.000
_cell.angle_alpha   90.00
_cell.angle_beta   90.00
_cell.angle_gamma   90.00
#
_symmetry.space_group_name_H-M   'P 1'
#
loop_
_entity.id
_entity.type
_entity.pdbx_description
1 polymer ?
#
loop_
_entity_poly.entity_id
_entity_poly.type
_entity_poly.pdbx_seq_one_letter_code
_entity_poly.pdbx_strand_id
1 'polypeptide(L)'
;MSRLIPFAWLLFIGISWGLTQPLIKIAVTGGYKPLGMIFWQMLISVAVLGVINMMRRRPLPFDWRVIGFYIAFALMGTVIPNAASYKAYTVLPSGIMSLLLSLIPMMAFPIALVLGLDRFSVKRTAGLSLGLLAVLLIIGVPDALPNSAMLAFIPLGLLASLMYAFEGNFVARFGTGGAGPLQLLLGASIAGVAITGPIAWGTGQWINPIHVWNMADLALIASALIHTLVYTLYVMIVRSYGPIFSVQVSYIVTAAGLGWAMLILGERYSGPIWLALGIMFVGIYLVSPNMKSKNNGASELS
;
A
#
# COMPACT_ATOMS: atom_id res chain seq x y z
N MET A 1 -17.33 13.47 22.27
CA MET A 1 -17.46 12.84 20.94
C MET A 1 -17.26 11.35 21.09
N SER A 2 -18.15 10.55 20.55
CA SER A 2 -18.19 9.09 20.82
C SER A 2 -16.87 8.43 20.36
N ARG A 3 -16.34 7.52 21.19
CA ARG A 3 -15.13 6.70 20.86
C ARG A 3 -15.31 5.87 19.58
N LEU A 4 -16.52 5.80 19.05
CA LEU A 4 -16.89 5.04 17.85
C LEU A 4 -16.49 5.73 16.54
N ILE A 5 -16.40 7.08 16.50
CA ILE A 5 -16.11 7.82 15.27
C ILE A 5 -14.74 7.46 14.65
N PRO A 6 -13.64 7.38 15.43
CA PRO A 6 -12.34 6.97 14.86
C PRO A 6 -12.35 5.56 14.29
N PHE A 7 -13.05 4.62 14.93
CA PHE A 7 -13.17 3.25 14.45
C PHE A 7 -14.02 3.17 13.16
N ALA A 8 -15.08 3.96 13.05
CA ALA A 8 -15.88 4.02 11.84
C ALA A 8 -15.05 4.55 10.65
N TRP A 9 -14.24 5.57 10.87
CA TRP A 9 -13.29 6.06 9.85
C TRP A 9 -12.25 5.01 9.47
N LEU A 10 -11.71 4.29 10.46
CA LEU A 10 -10.73 3.23 10.21
C LEU A 10 -11.34 2.09 9.37
N LEU A 11 -12.57 1.69 9.67
CA LEU A 11 -13.33 0.70 8.91
C LEU A 11 -13.60 1.19 7.49
N PHE A 12 -14.10 2.42 7.33
CA PHE A 12 -14.36 3.01 6.02
C PHE A 12 -13.10 3.03 5.15
N ILE A 13 -11.98 3.51 5.69
CA ILE A 13 -10.69 3.57 5.00
C ILE A 13 -10.23 2.16 4.61
N GLY A 14 -10.26 1.21 5.55
CA GLY A 14 -9.77 -0.14 5.30
C GLY A 14 -10.61 -0.90 4.27
N ILE A 15 -11.93 -0.82 4.36
CA ILE A 15 -12.86 -1.45 3.41
C ILE A 15 -12.72 -0.83 2.01
N SER A 16 -12.66 0.50 1.93
CA SER A 16 -12.49 1.20 0.66
C SER A 16 -11.12 0.93 0.03
N TRP A 17 -10.06 0.88 0.84
CA TRP A 17 -8.73 0.56 0.33
C TRP A 17 -8.64 -0.88 -0.16
N GLY A 18 -9.24 -1.83 0.56
CA GLY A 18 -9.34 -3.23 0.14
C GLY A 18 -10.03 -3.39 -1.23
N LEU A 19 -11.00 -2.52 -1.56
CA LEU A 19 -11.69 -2.53 -2.85
C LEU A 19 -10.74 -2.25 -4.03
N THR A 20 -9.66 -1.50 -3.83
CA THR A 20 -8.70 -1.22 -4.90
C THR A 20 -8.03 -2.47 -5.45
N GLN A 21 -7.91 -3.53 -4.66
CA GLN A 21 -7.24 -4.78 -5.04
C GLN A 21 -7.95 -5.48 -6.24
N PRO A 22 -9.24 -5.82 -6.17
CA PRO A 22 -9.93 -6.41 -7.32
C PRO A 22 -10.08 -5.43 -8.48
N LEU A 23 -10.19 -4.11 -8.26
CA LEU A 23 -10.21 -3.13 -9.33
C LEU A 23 -8.92 -3.12 -10.14
N ILE A 24 -7.77 -3.18 -9.48
CA ILE A 24 -6.47 -3.32 -10.14
C ILE A 24 -6.43 -4.63 -10.94
N LYS A 25 -6.91 -5.75 -10.37
CA LYS A 25 -6.99 -7.03 -11.08
C LYS A 25 -7.83 -6.91 -12.37
N ILE A 26 -8.98 -6.27 -12.32
CA ILE A 26 -9.83 -6.02 -13.49
C ILE A 26 -9.06 -5.21 -14.54
N ALA A 27 -8.37 -4.14 -14.15
CA ALA A 27 -7.65 -3.29 -15.09
C ALA A 27 -6.50 -4.04 -15.79
N VAL A 28 -5.69 -4.81 -15.04
CA VAL A 28 -4.58 -5.57 -15.63
C VAL A 28 -5.06 -6.75 -16.50
N THR A 29 -6.14 -7.44 -16.10
CA THR A 29 -6.70 -8.52 -16.91
C THR A 29 -7.45 -8.00 -18.12
N GLY A 30 -7.91 -6.74 -18.10
CA GLY A 30 -8.44 -6.02 -19.25
C GLY A 30 -7.38 -5.60 -20.28
N GLY A 31 -6.10 -5.95 -20.05
CA GLY A 31 -5.00 -5.75 -21.00
C GLY A 31 -4.10 -4.55 -20.71
N TYR A 32 -4.38 -3.79 -19.65
CA TYR A 32 -3.53 -2.65 -19.29
C TYR A 32 -2.21 -3.11 -18.67
N LYS A 33 -1.14 -2.45 -19.11
CA LYS A 33 0.22 -2.74 -18.65
C LYS A 33 0.60 -1.85 -17.47
N PRO A 34 1.50 -2.32 -16.59
CA PRO A 34 1.81 -1.67 -15.32
C PRO A 34 2.16 -0.18 -15.42
N LEU A 35 3.11 0.20 -16.30
CA LEU A 35 3.59 1.60 -16.36
C LEU A 35 2.52 2.57 -16.86
N GLY A 36 1.69 2.16 -17.83
CA GLY A 36 0.55 2.97 -18.27
C GLY A 36 -0.48 3.18 -17.16
N MET A 37 -0.79 2.12 -16.41
CA MET A 37 -1.69 2.22 -15.25
C MET A 37 -1.13 3.16 -14.18
N ILE A 38 0.16 3.02 -13.84
CA ILE A 38 0.82 3.87 -12.83
C ILE A 38 0.76 5.33 -13.27
N PHE A 39 1.10 5.61 -14.54
CA PHE A 39 1.02 6.96 -15.09
C PHE A 39 -0.36 7.59 -14.89
N TRP A 40 -1.42 6.92 -15.32
CA TRP A 40 -2.79 7.45 -15.22
C TRP A 40 -3.26 7.57 -13.77
N GLN A 41 -2.93 6.61 -12.91
CA GLN A 41 -3.24 6.70 -11.49
C GLN A 41 -2.55 7.89 -10.82
N MET A 42 -1.27 8.13 -11.12
CA MET A 42 -0.55 9.27 -10.58
C MET A 42 -1.05 10.59 -11.17
N LEU A 43 -1.45 10.62 -12.44
CA LEU A 43 -2.05 11.80 -13.05
C LEU A 43 -3.39 12.17 -12.41
N ILE A 44 -4.24 11.18 -12.14
CA ILE A 44 -5.49 11.37 -11.38
C ILE A 44 -5.17 11.86 -9.96
N SER A 45 -4.17 11.30 -9.30
CA SER A 45 -3.72 11.76 -7.99
C SER A 45 -3.22 13.20 -8.02
N VAL A 46 -2.49 13.61 -9.06
CA VAL A 46 -2.08 15.02 -9.27
C VAL A 46 -3.30 15.93 -9.37
N ALA A 47 -4.31 15.54 -10.13
CA ALA A 47 -5.52 16.34 -10.27
C ALA A 47 -6.26 16.48 -8.92
N VAL A 48 -6.51 15.38 -8.22
CA VAL A 48 -7.24 15.37 -6.95
C VAL A 48 -6.46 16.11 -5.85
N LEU A 49 -5.20 15.76 -5.64
CA LEU A 49 -4.37 16.37 -4.61
C LEU A 49 -4.02 17.82 -4.95
N GLY A 50 -3.88 18.14 -6.23
CA GLY A 50 -3.70 19.51 -6.72
C GLY A 50 -4.86 20.41 -6.31
N VAL A 51 -6.10 19.97 -6.56
CA VAL A 51 -7.32 20.68 -6.13
C VAL A 51 -7.34 20.83 -4.61
N ILE A 52 -7.10 19.76 -3.85
CA ILE A 52 -7.09 19.80 -2.38
C ILE A 52 -6.02 20.78 -1.88
N ASN A 53 -4.83 20.75 -2.45
CA ASN A 53 -3.72 21.60 -2.04
C ASN A 53 -3.98 23.09 -2.37
N MET A 54 -4.59 23.35 -3.53
CA MET A 54 -5.03 24.69 -3.94
C MET A 54 -6.10 25.26 -2.99
N MET A 55 -7.12 24.46 -2.66
CA MET A 55 -8.16 24.85 -1.70
C MET A 55 -7.58 25.16 -0.31
N ARG A 56 -6.54 24.45 0.10
CA ARG A 56 -5.83 24.66 1.37
C ARG A 56 -4.86 25.83 1.31
N ARG A 57 -4.70 26.49 0.16
CA ARG A 57 -3.76 27.60 -0.08
C ARG A 57 -2.34 27.30 0.40
N ARG A 58 -1.88 26.07 0.20
CA ARG A 58 -0.54 25.65 0.57
C ARG A 58 0.29 25.42 -0.69
N PRO A 59 1.25 26.33 -1.01
CA PRO A 59 2.11 26.14 -2.17
C PRO A 59 2.93 24.86 -2.03
N LEU A 60 3.20 24.19 -3.15
CA LEU A 60 4.10 23.05 -3.18
C LEU A 60 5.54 23.56 -2.98
N PRO A 61 6.26 23.08 -1.95
CA PRO A 61 7.68 23.42 -1.82
C PRO A 61 8.46 22.97 -3.06
N PHE A 62 9.27 23.86 -3.62
CA PHE A 62 10.06 23.61 -4.82
C PHE A 62 11.52 23.94 -4.54
N ASP A 63 12.12 23.19 -3.63
CA ASP A 63 13.56 23.22 -3.35
C ASP A 63 14.19 21.93 -3.84
N TRP A 64 15.44 21.97 -4.26
CA TRP A 64 16.19 20.86 -4.81
C TRP A 64 16.21 19.63 -3.88
N ARG A 65 16.33 19.88 -2.57
CA ARG A 65 16.26 18.83 -1.55
C ARG A 65 14.89 18.16 -1.51
N VAL A 66 13.83 18.94 -1.55
CA VAL A 66 12.45 18.45 -1.49
C VAL A 66 12.10 17.65 -2.75
N ILE A 67 12.60 18.07 -3.92
CA ILE A 67 12.42 17.32 -5.18
C ILE A 67 13.04 15.92 -5.06
N GLY A 68 14.21 15.78 -4.43
CA GLY A 68 14.81 14.49 -4.12
C GLY A 68 13.89 13.57 -3.30
N PHE A 69 13.18 14.13 -2.30
CA PHE A 69 12.16 13.38 -1.55
C PHE A 69 10.96 13.00 -2.41
N TYR A 70 10.49 13.88 -3.29
CA TYR A 70 9.39 13.56 -4.21
C TYR A 70 9.74 12.40 -5.13
N ILE A 71 10.95 12.39 -5.70
CA ILE A 71 11.44 11.32 -6.58
C ILE A 71 11.59 10.01 -5.79
N ALA A 72 12.25 10.07 -4.63
CA ALA A 72 12.45 8.89 -3.79
C ALA A 72 11.11 8.28 -3.37
N PHE A 73 10.16 9.11 -2.94
CA PHE A 73 8.83 8.68 -2.55
C PHE A 73 8.03 8.13 -3.73
N ALA A 74 8.11 8.76 -4.91
CA ALA A 74 7.47 8.26 -6.13
C ALA A 74 7.99 6.87 -6.49
N LEU A 75 9.30 6.66 -6.46
CA LEU A 75 9.92 5.40 -6.83
C LEU A 75 9.62 4.29 -5.82
N MET A 76 9.86 4.53 -4.52
CA MET A 76 9.69 3.50 -3.48
C MET A 76 8.24 3.27 -3.10
N GLY A 77 7.41 4.33 -3.10
CA GLY A 77 6.02 4.26 -2.66
C GLY A 77 5.01 3.99 -3.77
N THR A 78 5.39 4.09 -5.04
CA THR A 78 4.42 3.91 -6.11
C THR A 78 4.99 3.19 -7.33
N VAL A 79 6.04 3.71 -7.97
CA VAL A 79 6.46 3.22 -9.28
C VAL A 79 6.97 1.78 -9.21
N ILE A 80 7.95 1.51 -8.35
CA ILE A 80 8.56 0.17 -8.22
C ILE A 80 7.56 -0.84 -7.63
N PRO A 81 6.90 -0.56 -6.48
CA PRO A 81 5.99 -1.53 -5.89
C PRO A 81 4.77 -1.80 -6.77
N ASN A 82 4.20 -0.78 -7.43
CA ASN A 82 3.05 -1.00 -8.31
C ASN A 82 3.45 -1.69 -9.60
N ALA A 83 4.61 -1.41 -10.18
CA ALA A 83 5.10 -2.14 -11.35
C ALA A 83 5.25 -3.63 -11.04
N ALA A 84 5.79 -3.98 -9.88
CA ALA A 84 5.92 -5.36 -9.42
C ALA A 84 4.55 -5.99 -9.13
N SER A 85 3.70 -5.33 -8.32
CA SER A 85 2.40 -5.87 -7.93
C SER A 85 1.45 -5.99 -9.12
N TYR A 86 1.39 -5.00 -10.03
CA TYR A 86 0.51 -5.08 -11.21
C TYR A 86 0.94 -6.20 -12.17
N LYS A 87 2.25 -6.43 -12.28
CA LYS A 87 2.73 -7.61 -12.98
C LYS A 87 2.32 -8.91 -12.28
N ALA A 88 2.35 -8.95 -10.95
CA ALA A 88 1.88 -10.10 -10.18
C ALA A 88 0.36 -10.31 -10.34
N TYR A 89 -0.44 -9.24 -10.32
CA TYR A 89 -1.89 -9.31 -10.54
C TYR A 89 -2.29 -9.89 -11.89
N THR A 90 -1.46 -9.88 -12.93
CA THR A 90 -1.79 -10.54 -14.18
C THR A 90 -2.00 -12.05 -14.00
N VAL A 91 -1.37 -12.66 -13.00
CA VAL A 91 -1.35 -14.11 -12.75
C VAL A 91 -1.96 -14.45 -11.39
N LEU A 92 -1.53 -13.79 -10.31
CA LEU A 92 -1.98 -14.11 -8.96
C LEU A 92 -3.42 -13.66 -8.72
N PRO A 93 -4.21 -14.42 -7.95
CA PRO A 93 -5.49 -13.99 -7.41
C PRO A 93 -5.34 -12.70 -6.58
N SER A 94 -6.37 -11.85 -6.63
CA SER A 94 -6.38 -10.56 -5.93
C SER A 94 -6.25 -10.71 -4.41
N GLY A 95 -6.91 -11.70 -3.83
CA GLY A 95 -6.80 -11.95 -2.40
C GLY A 95 -5.43 -12.47 -1.97
N ILE A 96 -4.74 -13.24 -2.81
CA ILE A 96 -3.35 -13.64 -2.54
C ILE A 96 -2.45 -12.41 -2.49
N MET A 97 -2.64 -11.45 -3.41
CA MET A 97 -1.92 -10.18 -3.36
C MET A 97 -2.23 -9.38 -2.10
N SER A 98 -3.50 -9.37 -1.64
CA SER A 98 -3.87 -8.73 -0.37
C SER A 98 -3.13 -9.34 0.82
N LEU A 99 -2.97 -10.67 0.84
CA LEU A 99 -2.17 -11.36 1.86
C LEU A 99 -0.69 -10.98 1.78
N LEU A 100 -0.09 -10.97 0.58
CA LEU A 100 1.31 -10.58 0.42
C LEU A 100 1.55 -9.13 0.87
N LEU A 101 0.65 -8.21 0.52
CA LEU A 101 0.74 -6.81 0.95
C LEU A 101 0.55 -6.62 2.47
N SER A 102 -0.12 -7.54 3.15
CA SER A 102 -0.23 -7.49 4.61
C SER A 102 1.08 -7.73 5.35
N LEU A 103 2.13 -8.18 4.66
CA LEU A 103 3.48 -8.35 5.21
C LEU A 103 4.25 -7.04 5.36
N ILE A 104 3.75 -5.93 4.83
CA ILE A 104 4.43 -4.61 4.91
C ILE A 104 4.89 -4.28 6.34
N PRO A 105 4.05 -4.35 7.39
CA PRO A 105 4.49 -4.06 8.76
C PRO A 105 5.57 -5.01 9.27
N MET A 106 5.52 -6.27 8.84
CA MET A 106 6.50 -7.28 9.23
C MET A 106 7.86 -7.03 8.58
N MET A 107 7.87 -6.68 7.28
CA MET A 107 9.09 -6.30 6.55
C MET A 107 9.66 -4.97 7.02
N ALA A 108 8.83 -4.05 7.50
CA ALA A 108 9.28 -2.77 8.03
C ALA A 108 10.10 -2.90 9.31
N PHE A 109 9.84 -3.92 10.14
CA PHE A 109 10.53 -4.10 11.41
C PHE A 109 12.05 -4.35 11.27
N PRO A 110 12.54 -5.31 10.47
CA PRO A 110 13.98 -5.49 10.28
C PRO A 110 14.66 -4.28 9.67
N ILE A 111 13.99 -3.56 8.75
CA ILE A 111 14.50 -2.33 8.16
C ILE A 111 14.65 -1.25 9.25
N ALA A 112 13.64 -1.11 10.12
CA ALA A 112 13.69 -0.17 11.24
C ALA A 112 14.83 -0.47 12.22
N LEU A 113 15.13 -1.76 12.48
CA LEU A 113 16.27 -2.17 13.30
C LEU A 113 17.61 -1.74 12.67
N VAL A 114 17.80 -2.01 11.38
CA VAL A 114 19.04 -1.64 10.66
C VAL A 114 19.23 -0.13 10.63
N LEU A 115 18.14 0.64 10.48
CA LEU A 115 18.18 2.10 10.47
C LEU A 115 18.28 2.74 11.87
N GLY A 116 18.27 1.94 12.93
CA GLY A 116 18.30 2.44 14.32
C GLY A 116 17.01 3.17 14.74
N LEU A 117 15.90 2.92 14.05
CA LEU A 117 14.58 3.51 14.34
C LEU A 117 13.80 2.72 15.39
N ASP A 118 14.21 1.48 15.63
CA ASP A 118 13.53 0.59 16.57
C ASP A 118 14.56 -0.26 17.33
N ARG A 119 14.09 -0.98 18.36
CA ARG A 119 14.91 -1.90 19.16
C ARG A 119 14.47 -3.33 18.94
N PHE A 120 15.42 -4.26 19.09
CA PHE A 120 15.12 -5.69 18.98
C PHE A 120 14.01 -6.09 19.97
N SER A 121 13.08 -6.88 19.50
CA SER A 121 11.97 -7.39 20.31
C SER A 121 11.64 -8.82 19.89
N VAL A 122 11.77 -9.75 20.82
CA VAL A 122 11.41 -11.18 20.63
C VAL A 122 9.97 -11.32 20.14
N LYS A 123 9.05 -10.53 20.71
CA LYS A 123 7.64 -10.51 20.31
C LYS A 123 7.49 -10.16 18.83
N ARG A 124 8.18 -9.12 18.35
CA ARG A 124 8.10 -8.68 16.94
C ARG A 124 8.81 -9.64 16.00
N THR A 125 9.92 -10.22 16.45
CA THR A 125 10.61 -11.28 15.68
C THR A 125 9.71 -12.52 15.52
N ALA A 126 8.98 -12.93 16.57
CA ALA A 126 8.00 -14.00 16.46
C ALA A 126 6.88 -13.65 15.47
N GLY A 127 6.40 -12.38 15.46
CA GLY A 127 5.43 -11.92 14.48
C GLY A 127 5.94 -11.98 13.04
N LEU A 128 7.21 -11.57 12.81
CA LEU A 128 7.87 -11.72 11.51
C LEU A 128 7.95 -13.18 11.08
N SER A 129 8.33 -14.08 11.99
CA SER A 129 8.39 -15.53 11.71
C SER A 129 7.03 -16.11 11.34
N LEU A 130 5.94 -15.65 11.98
CA LEU A 130 4.57 -16.03 11.59
C LEU A 130 4.21 -15.53 10.20
N GLY A 131 4.60 -14.32 9.82
CA GLY A 131 4.40 -13.83 8.46
C GLY A 131 5.13 -14.67 7.42
N LEU A 132 6.38 -15.04 7.71
CA LEU A 132 7.14 -15.94 6.85
C LEU A 132 6.48 -17.32 6.75
N LEU A 133 6.01 -17.87 7.88
CA LEU A 133 5.27 -19.14 7.91
C LEU A 133 4.01 -19.07 7.04
N ALA A 134 3.26 -17.99 7.11
CA ALA A 134 2.07 -17.81 6.28
C ALA A 134 2.41 -17.80 4.78
N VAL A 135 3.50 -17.15 4.37
CA VAL A 135 3.98 -17.21 2.98
C VAL A 135 4.39 -18.64 2.60
N LEU A 136 5.10 -19.33 3.49
CA LEU A 136 5.49 -20.74 3.25
C LEU A 136 4.28 -21.65 3.10
N LEU A 137 3.18 -21.39 3.82
CA LEU A 137 1.91 -22.13 3.65
C LEU A 137 1.30 -21.87 2.26
N ILE A 138 1.36 -20.65 1.76
CA ILE A 138 0.85 -20.30 0.43
C ILE A 138 1.69 -20.99 -0.67
N ILE A 139 3.00 -21.10 -0.46
CA ILE A 139 3.93 -21.66 -1.45
C ILE A 139 4.00 -23.19 -1.37
N GLY A 140 4.03 -23.74 -0.17
CA GLY A 140 4.43 -25.13 0.10
C GLY A 140 3.27 -26.11 0.21
N VAL A 141 2.03 -25.64 0.34
CA VAL A 141 0.89 -26.54 0.46
C VAL A 141 0.28 -26.80 -0.91
N PRO A 142 0.17 -28.07 -1.35
CA PRO A 142 -0.56 -28.43 -2.56
C PRO A 142 -1.98 -27.80 -2.52
N ASP A 143 -2.46 -27.35 -3.66
CA ASP A 143 -3.78 -26.71 -3.83
C ASP A 143 -3.99 -25.38 -3.08
N ALA A 144 -2.97 -24.80 -2.45
CA ALA A 144 -3.04 -23.44 -1.94
C ALA A 144 -3.23 -22.42 -3.06
N LEU A 145 -2.56 -22.66 -4.19
CA LEU A 145 -2.69 -21.86 -5.41
C LEU A 145 -3.36 -22.70 -6.52
N PRO A 146 -4.23 -22.08 -7.34
CA PRO A 146 -4.89 -22.77 -8.46
C PRO A 146 -3.93 -23.39 -9.51
N ASN A 147 -2.71 -22.82 -9.61
CA ASN A 147 -1.69 -23.27 -10.56
C ASN A 147 -0.29 -23.03 -9.98
N SER A 148 0.59 -24.03 -10.08
CA SER A 148 1.98 -23.94 -9.60
C SER A 148 2.81 -22.86 -10.32
N ALA A 149 2.49 -22.52 -11.59
CA ALA A 149 3.13 -21.43 -12.30
C ALA A 149 2.96 -20.05 -11.60
N MET A 150 1.94 -19.90 -10.74
CA MET A 150 1.72 -18.71 -9.93
C MET A 150 2.83 -18.45 -8.91
N LEU A 151 3.52 -19.51 -8.47
CA LEU A 151 4.64 -19.40 -7.52
C LEU A 151 5.74 -18.46 -8.00
N ALA A 152 6.01 -18.43 -9.31
CA ALA A 152 7.01 -17.54 -9.91
C ALA A 152 6.67 -16.03 -9.74
N PHE A 153 5.41 -15.69 -9.45
CA PHE A 153 4.96 -14.31 -9.30
C PHE A 153 4.86 -13.85 -7.84
N ILE A 154 4.95 -14.77 -6.87
CA ILE A 154 4.96 -14.41 -5.44
C ILE A 154 6.11 -13.45 -5.09
N PRO A 155 7.36 -13.63 -5.58
CA PRO A 155 8.44 -12.69 -5.33
C PRO A 155 8.14 -11.24 -5.73
N LEU A 156 7.32 -11.03 -6.77
CA LEU A 156 6.90 -9.68 -7.17
C LEU A 156 5.95 -9.03 -6.15
N GLY A 157 5.03 -9.80 -5.58
CA GLY A 157 4.19 -9.33 -4.47
C GLY A 157 5.00 -9.03 -3.20
N LEU A 158 5.98 -9.88 -2.89
CA LEU A 158 6.91 -9.64 -1.78
C LEU A 158 7.79 -8.40 -2.01
N LEU A 159 8.27 -8.19 -3.24
CA LEU A 159 9.02 -6.99 -3.62
C LEU A 159 8.18 -5.73 -3.42
N ALA A 160 6.91 -5.76 -3.80
CA ALA A 160 6.01 -4.62 -3.56
C ALA A 160 5.90 -4.31 -2.07
N SER A 161 5.68 -5.32 -1.23
CA SER A 161 5.59 -5.17 0.22
C SER A 161 6.89 -4.65 0.84
N LEU A 162 8.02 -5.12 0.34
CA LEU A 162 9.34 -4.67 0.77
C LEU A 162 9.57 -3.18 0.42
N MET A 163 9.17 -2.76 -0.78
CA MET A 163 9.31 -1.36 -1.21
C MET A 163 8.46 -0.42 -0.37
N TYR A 164 7.21 -0.77 -0.06
CA TYR A 164 6.37 -0.01 0.87
C TYR A 164 6.95 0.03 2.29
N ALA A 165 7.57 -1.06 2.74
CA ALA A 165 8.26 -1.09 4.02
C ALA A 165 9.49 -0.16 4.05
N PHE A 166 10.25 -0.11 2.95
CA PHE A 166 11.35 0.85 2.78
C PHE A 166 10.86 2.29 2.77
N GLU A 167 9.78 2.60 2.02
CA GLU A 167 9.18 3.93 1.97
C GLU A 167 8.82 4.44 3.37
N GLY A 168 8.07 3.65 4.14
CA GLY A 168 7.67 4.03 5.49
C GLY A 168 8.87 4.31 6.42
N ASN A 169 9.90 3.46 6.37
CA ASN A 169 11.12 3.64 7.15
C ASN A 169 11.98 4.81 6.64
N PHE A 170 12.01 5.06 5.33
CA PHE A 170 12.69 6.20 4.75
C PHE A 170 12.09 7.52 5.28
N VAL A 171 10.77 7.64 5.25
CA VAL A 171 10.09 8.82 5.80
C VAL A 171 10.33 8.95 7.31
N ALA A 172 10.29 7.86 8.05
CA ALA A 172 10.56 7.88 9.49
C ALA A 172 12.00 8.32 9.81
N ARG A 173 12.98 7.95 8.98
CA ARG A 173 14.41 8.25 9.22
C ARG A 173 14.83 9.62 8.72
N PHE A 174 14.37 10.02 7.54
CA PHE A 174 14.85 11.20 6.82
C PHE A 174 13.82 12.33 6.77
N GLY A 175 12.57 12.06 7.17
CA GLY A 175 11.47 13.01 7.11
C GLY A 175 10.91 13.18 5.71
N THR A 176 10.37 14.37 5.47
CA THR A 176 9.66 14.74 4.22
C THR A 176 10.33 15.91 3.48
N GLY A 177 11.55 16.27 3.87
CA GLY A 177 12.23 17.44 3.31
C GLY A 177 11.56 18.79 3.65
N GLY A 178 10.70 18.82 4.67
CA GLY A 178 9.93 20.03 5.05
C GLY A 178 8.56 20.13 4.35
N ALA A 179 8.24 19.24 3.41
CA ALA A 179 6.90 19.18 2.84
C ALA A 179 5.89 18.58 3.82
N GLY A 180 4.68 19.13 3.84
CA GLY A 180 3.57 18.46 4.53
C GLY A 180 3.20 17.13 3.84
N PRO A 181 2.52 16.20 4.55
CA PRO A 181 2.22 14.88 3.97
C PRO A 181 1.47 14.92 2.62
N LEU A 182 0.47 15.81 2.49
CA LEU A 182 -0.28 15.95 1.23
C LEU A 182 0.55 16.64 0.13
N GLN A 183 1.46 17.54 0.51
CA GLN A 183 2.41 18.14 -0.43
C GLN A 183 3.43 17.11 -0.92
N LEU A 184 3.91 16.22 -0.04
CA LEU A 184 4.80 15.12 -0.40
C LEU A 184 4.11 14.18 -1.41
N LEU A 185 2.86 13.80 -1.14
CA LEU A 185 2.07 12.96 -2.05
C LEU A 185 1.86 13.62 -3.41
N LEU A 186 1.50 14.91 -3.42
CA LEU A 186 1.32 15.65 -4.67
C LEU A 186 2.64 15.75 -5.45
N GLY A 187 3.73 16.13 -4.77
CA GLY A 187 5.06 16.22 -5.39
C GLY A 187 5.55 14.88 -5.92
N ALA A 188 5.35 13.79 -5.17
CA ALA A 188 5.66 12.44 -5.60
C ALA A 188 4.81 12.01 -6.80
N SER A 189 3.51 12.36 -6.81
CA SER A 189 2.64 12.07 -7.95
C SER A 189 3.10 12.81 -9.22
N ILE A 190 3.49 14.08 -9.10
CA ILE A 190 4.06 14.85 -10.23
C ILE A 190 5.35 14.21 -10.71
N ALA A 191 6.28 13.88 -9.81
CA ALA A 191 7.54 13.21 -10.17
C ALA A 191 7.27 11.86 -10.84
N GLY A 192 6.33 11.09 -10.34
CA GLY A 192 5.95 9.81 -10.92
C GLY A 192 5.33 9.92 -12.31
N VAL A 193 4.47 10.91 -12.55
CA VAL A 193 3.96 11.21 -13.91
C VAL A 193 5.12 11.53 -14.85
N ALA A 194 6.05 12.38 -14.42
CA ALA A 194 7.22 12.76 -15.23
C ALA A 194 8.15 11.57 -15.52
N ILE A 195 8.26 10.61 -14.61
CA ILE A 195 9.09 9.41 -14.79
C ILE A 195 8.35 8.37 -15.65
N THR A 196 7.10 8.05 -15.29
CA THR A 196 6.39 6.92 -15.90
C THR A 196 5.81 7.23 -17.27
N GLY A 197 5.48 8.49 -17.57
CA GLY A 197 4.93 8.89 -18.86
C GLY A 197 5.85 8.56 -20.04
N PRO A 198 7.10 9.11 -20.07
CA PRO A 198 8.05 8.79 -21.12
C PRO A 198 8.38 7.30 -21.22
N ILE A 199 8.51 6.60 -20.08
CA ILE A 199 8.83 5.18 -20.05
C ILE A 199 7.64 4.36 -20.59
N ALA A 200 6.40 4.67 -20.17
CA ALA A 200 5.20 3.98 -20.66
C ALA A 200 5.05 4.18 -22.19
N TRP A 201 5.31 5.38 -22.69
CA TRP A 201 5.28 5.65 -24.12
C TRP A 201 6.36 4.85 -24.86
N GLY A 202 7.62 4.96 -24.44
CA GLY A 202 8.77 4.32 -25.10
C GLY A 202 8.74 2.78 -25.03
N THR A 203 8.08 2.19 -24.02
CA THR A 203 7.95 0.73 -23.85
C THR A 203 6.65 0.16 -24.43
N GLY A 204 5.83 0.97 -25.08
CA GLY A 204 4.53 0.51 -25.62
C GLY A 204 3.54 0.09 -24.54
N GLN A 205 3.60 0.72 -23.37
CA GLN A 205 2.66 0.52 -22.26
C GLN A 205 1.67 1.69 -22.11
N TRP A 206 1.71 2.62 -23.03
CA TRP A 206 0.82 3.77 -23.04
C TRP A 206 -0.64 3.33 -23.18
N ILE A 207 -1.51 3.87 -22.33
CA ILE A 207 -2.96 3.71 -22.46
C ILE A 207 -3.50 4.95 -23.18
N ASN A 208 -4.01 4.75 -24.39
CA ASN A 208 -4.64 5.85 -25.13
C ASN A 208 -6.02 6.14 -24.49
N PRO A 209 -6.30 7.38 -24.04
CA PRO A 209 -7.60 7.69 -23.44
C PRO A 209 -8.74 7.82 -24.47
N ILE A 210 -8.39 7.90 -25.77
CA ILE A 210 -9.34 8.08 -26.87
C ILE A 210 -9.69 6.71 -27.46
N HIS A 211 -10.60 6.00 -26.81
CA HIS A 211 -11.16 4.73 -27.26
C HIS A 211 -12.54 4.51 -26.63
N VAL A 212 -13.23 3.45 -27.01
CA VAL A 212 -14.48 3.06 -26.35
C VAL A 212 -14.15 2.50 -24.97
N TRP A 213 -14.60 3.19 -23.95
CA TRP A 213 -14.32 2.83 -22.56
C TRP A 213 -14.99 1.53 -22.16
N ASN A 214 -14.26 0.74 -21.38
CA ASN A 214 -14.69 -0.56 -20.89
C ASN A 214 -14.48 -0.67 -19.37
N MET A 215 -14.73 -1.85 -18.81
CA MET A 215 -14.62 -2.08 -17.37
C MET A 215 -13.20 -1.86 -16.83
N ALA A 216 -12.15 -2.05 -17.64
CA ALA A 216 -10.76 -1.80 -17.21
C ALA A 216 -10.49 -0.32 -16.99
N ASP A 217 -11.06 0.57 -17.82
CA ASP A 217 -10.96 2.02 -17.64
C ASP A 217 -11.64 2.48 -16.36
N LEU A 218 -12.88 2.02 -16.15
CA LEU A 218 -13.63 2.35 -14.95
C LEU A 218 -12.93 1.84 -13.69
N ALA A 219 -12.39 0.62 -13.74
CA ALA A 219 -11.65 0.04 -12.64
C ALA A 219 -10.34 0.81 -12.34
N LEU A 220 -9.61 1.22 -13.39
CA LEU A 220 -8.40 2.04 -13.26
C LEU A 220 -8.71 3.38 -12.59
N ILE A 221 -9.72 4.10 -13.10
CA ILE A 221 -10.12 5.42 -12.56
C ILE A 221 -10.64 5.27 -11.13
N ALA A 222 -11.53 4.30 -10.88
CA ALA A 222 -12.08 4.06 -9.56
C ALA A 222 -10.99 3.71 -8.55
N SER A 223 -10.04 2.82 -8.92
CA SER A 223 -8.93 2.47 -8.04
C SER A 223 -8.04 3.67 -7.73
N ALA A 224 -7.74 4.53 -8.71
CA ALA A 224 -6.95 5.74 -8.53
C ALA A 224 -7.62 6.75 -7.61
N LEU A 225 -8.91 7.03 -7.83
CA LEU A 225 -9.69 7.96 -7.01
C LEU A 225 -9.81 7.46 -5.57
N ILE A 226 -10.20 6.18 -5.39
CA ILE A 226 -10.33 5.56 -4.07
C ILE A 226 -8.99 5.61 -3.36
N HIS A 227 -7.91 5.17 -3.98
CA HIS A 227 -6.58 5.16 -3.38
C HIS A 227 -6.17 6.55 -2.91
N THR A 228 -6.29 7.56 -3.78
CA THR A 228 -5.89 8.95 -3.47
C THR A 228 -6.70 9.54 -2.32
N LEU A 229 -8.02 9.36 -2.33
CA LEU A 229 -8.91 9.88 -1.28
C LEU A 229 -8.69 9.16 0.04
N VAL A 230 -8.63 7.84 0.01
CA VAL A 230 -8.43 7.00 1.20
C VAL A 230 -7.06 7.23 1.83
N TYR A 231 -6.02 7.37 1.01
CA TYR A 231 -4.69 7.71 1.53
C TYR A 231 -4.68 9.10 2.19
N THR A 232 -5.37 10.08 1.59
CA THR A 232 -5.53 11.41 2.19
C THR A 232 -6.21 11.34 3.55
N LEU A 233 -7.29 10.56 3.67
CA LEU A 233 -8.00 10.33 4.93
C LEU A 233 -7.12 9.59 5.95
N TYR A 234 -6.37 8.58 5.50
CA TYR A 234 -5.43 7.84 6.34
C TYR A 234 -4.38 8.75 6.97
N VAL A 235 -3.77 9.65 6.18
CA VAL A 235 -2.81 10.64 6.69
C VAL A 235 -3.44 11.56 7.74
N MET A 236 -4.72 11.94 7.56
CA MET A 236 -5.45 12.73 8.57
C MET A 236 -5.67 11.94 9.86
N ILE A 237 -6.01 10.65 9.77
CA ILE A 237 -6.16 9.77 10.94
C ILE A 237 -4.84 9.57 11.66
N VAL A 238 -3.74 9.33 10.94
CA VAL A 238 -2.40 9.23 11.53
C VAL A 238 -2.06 10.48 12.33
N ARG A 239 -2.37 11.66 11.78
CA ARG A 239 -2.12 12.94 12.46
C ARG A 239 -2.99 13.12 13.69
N SER A 240 -4.26 12.71 13.64
CA SER A 240 -5.25 12.97 14.71
C SER A 240 -5.21 11.94 15.84
N TYR A 241 -4.95 10.67 15.53
CA TYR A 241 -5.04 9.54 16.46
C TYR A 241 -3.74 8.78 16.65
N GLY A 242 -2.70 9.19 15.91
CA GLY A 242 -1.36 8.60 15.98
C GLY A 242 -1.17 7.33 15.13
N PRO A 243 0.10 6.96 14.89
CA PRO A 243 0.44 5.85 14.00
C PRO A 243 0.02 4.49 14.56
N ILE A 244 0.02 4.30 15.89
CA ILE A 244 -0.35 3.02 16.54
C ILE A 244 -1.80 2.64 16.28
N PHE A 245 -2.71 3.63 16.34
CA PHE A 245 -4.11 3.43 16.02
C PHE A 245 -4.30 3.17 14.52
N SER A 246 -3.63 3.96 13.70
CA SER A 246 -3.81 3.96 12.25
C SER A 246 -3.29 2.68 11.58
N VAL A 247 -2.26 2.03 12.13
CA VAL A 247 -1.71 0.78 11.57
C VAL A 247 -2.73 -0.36 11.57
N GLN A 248 -3.76 -0.29 12.42
CA GLN A 248 -4.84 -1.27 12.46
C GLN A 248 -5.64 -1.33 11.15
N VAL A 249 -5.57 -0.31 10.32
CA VAL A 249 -6.18 -0.32 8.98
C VAL A 249 -5.70 -1.50 8.14
N SER A 250 -4.45 -1.95 8.32
CA SER A 250 -3.88 -3.06 7.56
C SER A 250 -4.66 -4.38 7.72
N TYR A 251 -5.20 -4.65 8.92
CA TYR A 251 -6.04 -5.83 9.15
C TYR A 251 -7.33 -5.75 8.31
N ILE A 252 -7.94 -4.56 8.32
CA ILE A 252 -9.22 -4.34 7.64
C ILE A 252 -9.01 -4.39 6.13
N VAL A 253 -7.96 -3.75 5.62
CA VAL A 253 -7.59 -3.77 4.19
C VAL A 253 -7.39 -5.20 3.69
N THR A 254 -6.69 -6.03 4.47
CA THR A 254 -6.42 -7.42 4.09
C THR A 254 -7.70 -8.26 4.06
N ALA A 255 -8.51 -8.22 5.13
CA ALA A 255 -9.77 -8.94 5.20
C ALA A 255 -10.76 -8.46 4.12
N ALA A 256 -10.88 -7.14 3.95
CA ALA A 256 -11.74 -6.55 2.94
C ALA A 256 -11.26 -6.88 1.53
N GLY A 257 -9.94 -6.89 1.28
CA GLY A 257 -9.37 -7.26 -0.02
C GLY A 257 -9.73 -8.68 -0.45
N LEU A 258 -9.64 -9.65 0.48
CA LEU A 258 -10.12 -11.01 0.23
C LEU A 258 -11.64 -11.02 -0.02
N GLY A 259 -12.41 -10.35 0.84
CA GLY A 259 -13.87 -10.28 0.73
C GLY A 259 -14.32 -9.69 -0.62
N TRP A 260 -13.76 -8.57 -1.02
CA TRP A 260 -14.05 -7.93 -2.31
C TRP A 260 -13.63 -8.79 -3.50
N ALA A 261 -12.49 -9.49 -3.42
CA ALA A 261 -12.04 -10.40 -4.46
C ALA A 261 -13.02 -11.57 -4.63
N MET A 262 -13.56 -12.10 -3.53
CA MET A 262 -14.61 -13.13 -3.58
C MET A 262 -15.92 -12.58 -4.18
N LEU A 263 -16.32 -11.38 -3.79
CA LEU A 263 -17.60 -10.79 -4.21
C LEU A 263 -17.58 -10.33 -5.67
N ILE A 264 -16.49 -9.68 -6.11
CA ILE A 264 -16.41 -9.00 -7.42
C ILE A 264 -15.84 -9.95 -8.48
N LEU A 265 -14.80 -10.72 -8.14
CA LEU A 265 -14.09 -11.57 -9.08
C LEU A 265 -14.52 -13.05 -8.99
N GLY A 266 -15.35 -13.41 -8.00
CA GLY A 266 -15.75 -14.80 -7.76
C GLY A 266 -14.59 -15.68 -7.28
N GLU A 267 -13.50 -15.10 -6.79
CA GLU A 267 -12.35 -15.86 -6.30
C GLU A 267 -12.76 -16.79 -5.15
N ARG A 268 -12.20 -17.99 -5.13
CA ARG A 268 -12.41 -18.98 -4.07
C ARG A 268 -11.05 -19.37 -3.50
N TYR A 269 -10.99 -19.50 -2.18
CA TYR A 269 -9.74 -19.80 -1.49
C TYR A 269 -9.84 -21.10 -0.73
N SER A 270 -8.77 -21.90 -0.83
CA SER A 270 -8.63 -23.17 -0.11
C SER A 270 -8.38 -22.95 1.39
N GLY A 271 -8.55 -24.02 2.20
CA GLY A 271 -8.31 -23.96 3.64
C GLY A 271 -6.96 -23.40 4.04
N PRO A 272 -5.85 -23.77 3.40
CA PRO A 272 -4.52 -23.21 3.67
C PRO A 272 -4.44 -21.69 3.57
N ILE A 273 -5.18 -21.06 2.65
CA ILE A 273 -5.20 -19.59 2.51
C ILE A 273 -5.89 -18.93 3.71
N TRP A 274 -6.97 -19.52 4.22
CA TRP A 274 -7.64 -19.03 5.43
C TRP A 274 -6.76 -19.20 6.67
N LEU A 275 -6.02 -20.31 6.75
CA LEU A 275 -5.05 -20.52 7.82
C LEU A 275 -3.91 -19.49 7.74
N ALA A 276 -3.38 -19.24 6.53
CA ALA A 276 -2.36 -18.21 6.31
C ALA A 276 -2.86 -16.82 6.73
N LEU A 277 -4.10 -16.47 6.41
CA LEU A 277 -4.73 -15.22 6.84
C LEU A 277 -4.79 -15.10 8.39
N GLY A 278 -5.22 -16.17 9.06
CA GLY A 278 -5.25 -16.20 10.53
C GLY A 278 -3.86 -16.01 11.15
N ILE A 279 -2.86 -16.73 10.64
CA ILE A 279 -1.47 -16.62 11.08
C ILE A 279 -0.91 -15.20 10.81
N MET A 280 -1.22 -14.61 9.65
CA MET A 280 -0.83 -13.24 9.33
C MET A 280 -1.42 -12.23 10.32
N PHE A 281 -2.69 -12.36 10.68
CA PHE A 281 -3.31 -11.47 11.67
C PHE A 281 -2.60 -11.55 13.03
N VAL A 282 -2.28 -12.75 13.50
CA VAL A 282 -1.48 -12.91 14.71
C VAL A 282 -0.09 -12.28 14.55
N GLY A 283 0.55 -12.50 13.41
CA GLY A 283 1.86 -11.92 13.08
C GLY A 283 1.85 -10.39 13.10
N ILE A 284 0.89 -9.75 12.43
CA ILE A 284 0.73 -8.29 12.41
C ILE A 284 0.48 -7.77 13.83
N TYR A 285 -0.36 -8.45 14.62
CA TYR A 285 -0.61 -8.08 16.02
C TYR A 285 0.68 -8.10 16.86
N LEU A 286 1.52 -9.10 16.68
CA LEU A 286 2.78 -9.19 17.40
C LEU A 286 3.81 -8.13 16.97
N VAL A 287 3.83 -7.76 15.70
CA VAL A 287 4.74 -6.72 15.16
C VAL A 287 4.26 -5.31 15.51
N SER A 288 2.96 -5.11 15.70
CA SER A 288 2.39 -3.79 16.01
C SER A 288 3.00 -3.18 17.28
N PRO A 289 3.29 -1.86 17.30
CA PRO A 289 3.88 -1.19 18.44
C PRO A 289 3.00 -1.30 19.70
N ASN A 290 3.61 -1.51 20.87
CA ASN A 290 2.88 -1.56 22.14
C ASN A 290 2.34 -0.17 22.53
N MET A 291 1.06 -0.08 22.85
CA MET A 291 0.41 1.18 23.30
C MET A 291 0.96 1.73 24.63
N LYS A 292 1.72 0.95 25.42
CA LYS A 292 2.19 1.33 26.76
C LYS A 292 3.49 2.14 26.81
N SER A 293 4.21 2.30 25.70
CA SER A 293 5.58 2.89 25.75
C SER A 293 5.66 4.42 25.73
N LYS A 294 4.56 5.17 25.55
CA LYS A 294 4.64 6.64 25.41
C LYS A 294 4.24 7.45 26.64
N ASN A 295 3.73 6.80 27.71
CA ASN A 295 3.37 7.56 28.92
C ASN A 295 4.54 7.81 29.89
N ASN A 296 5.69 7.18 29.71
CA ASN A 296 6.84 7.36 30.61
C ASN A 296 7.84 8.42 30.16
N GLY A 297 7.70 9.01 28.98
CA GLY A 297 8.60 10.07 28.50
C GLY A 297 8.11 11.51 28.68
N ALA A 298 6.87 11.69 29.12
CA ALA A 298 6.29 13.03 29.31
C ALA A 298 6.38 13.55 30.76
N SER A 299 6.84 12.73 31.71
CA SER A 299 6.96 13.11 33.13
C SER A 299 8.39 13.48 33.55
N GLU A 300 9.39 13.45 32.66
CA GLU A 300 10.77 13.82 32.98
C GLU A 300 11.21 15.17 32.39
N LEU A 301 10.29 15.95 31.83
CA LEU A 301 10.56 17.32 31.34
C LEU A 301 9.53 18.32 31.87
N SER A 302 9.20 18.23 33.18
CA SER A 302 8.50 19.29 33.90
C SER A 302 9.43 20.00 34.89
#